data_c10cb793698752731320a4cacc2e72c9
#
_entry.id   c10cb793698752731320a4cacc2e72c9
#
_cell.length_a   1.000
_cell.length_b   1.000
_cell.length_c   1.000
_cell.angle_alpha   90.00
_cell.angle_beta   90.00
_cell.angle_gamma   90.00
#
_symmetry.space_group_name_H-M   'P 1'
#
loop_
_entity.id
_entity.type
_entity.pdbx_description
1 polymer ?
#
loop_
_entity_poly.entity_id
_entity_poly.type
_entity_poly.pdbx_seq_one_letter_code
_entity_poly.pdbx_strand_id
1 'polypeptide(L)'
;MGWCCMAEMELFQIGEVAKLYHLSVGTLRHYEQEGLLIPEYTDPATGYRYYSVRQFEQLTNIRYLRALGLPLDEIAATLQNRDADTIAETLRRQKELIAQKKQELEIIERKIDHRLAQLEDARHAELDCIRLVQQPPMRVVWIKAQVRFNSY
;
A
#
# COMPACT_ATOMS: atom_id res chain seq x y z
N MET A 1 -20.73 8.52 51.24
CA MET A 1 -19.37 8.97 50.86
C MET A 1 -18.84 7.99 49.84
N GLY A 2 -19.14 8.25 48.58
CA GLY A 2 -18.69 7.42 47.47
C GLY A 2 -17.57 8.16 46.75
N TRP A 3 -16.36 7.75 46.95
CA TRP A 3 -15.23 8.18 46.13
C TRP A 3 -15.30 7.39 44.83
N CYS A 4 -15.89 8.04 43.83
CA CYS A 4 -15.83 7.54 42.45
C CYS A 4 -14.39 7.69 42.02
N CYS A 5 -13.69 6.58 41.80
CA CYS A 5 -12.39 6.53 41.10
C CYS A 5 -12.57 7.11 39.70
N MET A 6 -12.37 8.40 39.54
CA MET A 6 -11.97 8.98 38.30
C MET A 6 -10.52 8.54 38.08
N ALA A 7 -10.33 7.40 37.43
CA ALA A 7 -9.04 7.08 36.84
C ALA A 7 -8.69 8.28 35.95
N GLU A 8 -7.62 9.01 36.29
CA GLU A 8 -7.07 10.08 35.46
C GLU A 8 -6.84 9.50 34.08
N MET A 9 -7.71 9.85 33.16
CA MET A 9 -7.48 9.47 31.76
C MET A 9 -6.31 10.30 31.28
N GLU A 10 -5.19 9.65 31.11
CA GLU A 10 -4.00 10.27 30.53
C GLU A 10 -4.31 10.69 29.10
N LEU A 11 -4.32 12.00 28.85
CA LEU A 11 -4.64 12.61 27.57
C LEU A 11 -3.38 13.14 26.91
N PHE A 12 -3.19 12.79 25.67
CA PHE A 12 -2.04 13.17 24.83
C PHE A 12 -2.48 14.16 23.76
N GLN A 13 -1.70 15.21 23.57
CA GLN A 13 -1.96 16.16 22.49
C GLN A 13 -1.71 15.51 21.12
N ILE A 14 -2.42 15.99 20.10
CA ILE A 14 -2.27 15.49 18.72
C ILE A 14 -0.81 15.47 18.24
N GLY A 15 0.01 16.44 18.65
CA GLY A 15 1.42 16.50 18.30
C GLY A 15 2.28 15.42 18.96
N GLU A 16 1.92 15.01 20.17
CA GLU A 16 2.59 13.92 20.91
C GLU A 16 2.25 12.58 20.28
N VAL A 17 0.96 12.36 19.99
CA VAL A 17 0.49 11.15 19.29
C VAL A 17 1.12 11.03 17.90
N ALA A 18 1.21 12.15 17.17
CA ALA A 18 1.86 12.19 15.87
C ALA A 18 3.33 11.74 15.93
N LYS A 19 4.08 12.23 16.92
CA LYS A 19 5.48 11.83 17.17
C LYS A 19 5.58 10.36 17.56
N LEU A 20 4.76 9.90 18.51
CA LEU A 20 4.77 8.53 19.02
C LEU A 20 4.54 7.50 17.91
N TYR A 21 3.63 7.81 16.99
CA TYR A 21 3.26 6.91 15.90
C TYR A 21 3.97 7.20 14.58
N HIS A 22 4.92 8.16 14.54
CA HIS A 22 5.60 8.60 13.32
C HIS A 22 4.63 8.98 12.20
N LEU A 23 3.58 9.73 12.56
CA LEU A 23 2.57 10.24 11.66
C LEU A 23 2.65 11.77 11.59
N SER A 24 2.09 12.34 10.53
CA SER A 24 1.85 13.79 10.50
C SER A 24 0.58 14.16 11.28
N VAL A 25 0.55 15.35 11.84
CA VAL A 25 -0.68 15.91 12.45
C VAL A 25 -1.80 15.97 11.40
N GLY A 26 -1.45 16.24 10.12
CA GLY A 26 -2.41 16.21 9.02
C GLY A 26 -3.06 14.85 8.82
N THR A 27 -2.29 13.76 8.96
CA THR A 27 -2.80 12.38 8.87
C THR A 27 -3.81 12.09 9.98
N LEU A 28 -3.53 12.50 11.22
CA LEU A 28 -4.46 12.32 12.33
C LEU A 28 -5.75 13.11 12.16
N ARG A 29 -5.66 14.34 11.64
CA ARG A 29 -6.85 15.15 11.28
C ARG A 29 -7.65 14.51 10.15
N HIS A 30 -6.97 13.90 9.18
CA HIS A 30 -7.66 13.17 8.11
C HIS A 30 -8.39 11.95 8.67
N TYR A 31 -7.79 11.20 9.58
CA TYR A 31 -8.47 10.09 10.27
C TYR A 31 -9.70 10.53 11.07
N GLU A 32 -9.65 11.74 11.66
CA GLU A 32 -10.81 12.35 12.32
C GLU A 32 -11.93 12.67 11.30
N GLN A 33 -11.58 13.28 10.16
CA GLN A 33 -12.53 13.60 9.09
C GLN A 33 -13.21 12.38 8.50
N GLU A 34 -12.46 11.29 8.35
CA GLU A 34 -12.99 9.98 7.89
C GLU A 34 -13.71 9.19 9.01
N GLY A 35 -13.82 9.75 10.22
CA GLY A 35 -14.47 9.08 11.34
C GLY A 35 -13.71 7.87 11.88
N LEU A 36 -12.45 7.68 11.47
CA LEU A 36 -11.61 6.56 11.86
C LEU A 36 -11.02 6.72 13.26
N LEU A 37 -10.69 7.94 13.65
CA LEU A 37 -10.09 8.25 14.96
C LEU A 37 -10.58 9.62 15.43
N ILE A 38 -11.65 9.64 16.21
CA ILE A 38 -12.21 10.85 16.77
C ILE A 38 -11.47 11.17 18.08
N PRO A 39 -10.93 12.38 18.30
CA PRO A 39 -10.26 12.72 19.55
C PRO A 39 -11.18 12.55 20.75
N GLU A 40 -10.64 12.08 21.86
CA GLU A 40 -11.38 11.93 23.14
C GLU A 40 -11.91 13.27 23.64
N TYR A 41 -11.10 14.33 23.46
CA TYR A 41 -11.45 15.68 23.83
C TYR A 41 -10.88 16.70 22.84
N THR A 42 -11.68 17.69 22.49
CA THR A 42 -11.22 18.87 21.74
C THR A 42 -11.53 20.09 22.59
N ASP A 43 -10.50 20.84 22.90
CA ASP A 43 -10.63 22.09 23.67
C ASP A 43 -11.43 23.12 22.85
N PRO A 44 -12.59 23.56 23.32
CA PRO A 44 -13.44 24.48 22.61
C PRO A 44 -12.85 25.90 22.50
N ALA A 45 -11.93 26.27 23.37
CA ALA A 45 -11.31 27.59 23.37
C ALA A 45 -10.13 27.70 22.39
N THR A 46 -9.36 26.62 22.27
CA THR A 46 -8.11 26.61 21.48
C THR A 46 -8.19 25.72 20.26
N GLY A 47 -9.17 24.81 20.17
CA GLY A 47 -9.29 23.80 19.12
C GLY A 47 -8.23 22.69 19.20
N TYR A 48 -7.48 22.61 20.32
CA TYR A 48 -6.51 21.52 20.52
C TYR A 48 -7.21 20.18 20.75
N ARG A 49 -6.67 19.14 20.09
CA ARG A 49 -7.17 17.77 20.14
C ARG A 49 -6.35 16.91 21.06
N TYR A 50 -7.04 16.13 21.87
CA TYR A 50 -6.45 15.23 22.85
C TYR A 50 -6.97 13.82 22.66
N TYR A 51 -6.09 12.85 22.80
CA TYR A 51 -6.35 11.43 22.61
C TYR A 51 -6.01 10.67 23.89
N SER A 52 -6.81 9.66 24.21
CA SER A 52 -6.56 8.77 25.35
C SER A 52 -5.75 7.54 24.94
N VAL A 53 -5.13 6.88 25.92
CA VAL A 53 -4.40 5.60 25.71
C VAL A 53 -5.29 4.53 25.06
N ARG A 54 -6.61 4.53 25.36
CA ARG A 54 -7.57 3.59 24.75
C ARG A 54 -7.65 3.72 23.24
N GLN A 55 -7.41 4.90 22.70
CA GLN A 55 -7.43 5.16 21.25
C GLN A 55 -6.14 4.72 20.56
N PHE A 56 -5.08 4.42 21.29
CA PHE A 56 -3.83 3.93 20.75
C PHE A 56 -3.96 2.55 20.11
N GLU A 57 -4.80 1.68 20.67
CA GLU A 57 -5.12 0.39 20.06
C GLU A 57 -5.82 0.60 18.71
N GLN A 58 -6.81 1.48 18.65
CA GLN A 58 -7.51 1.83 17.40
C GLN A 58 -6.54 2.39 16.36
N LEU A 59 -5.67 3.30 16.75
CA LEU A 59 -4.65 3.87 15.85
C LEU A 59 -3.67 2.82 15.36
N THR A 60 -3.28 1.87 16.20
CA THR A 60 -2.44 0.75 15.84
C THR A 60 -3.11 -0.14 14.77
N ASN A 61 -4.39 -0.44 14.96
CA ASN A 61 -5.19 -1.22 14.00
C ASN A 61 -5.35 -0.49 12.66
N ILE A 62 -5.62 0.81 12.68
CA ILE A 62 -5.69 1.63 11.46
C ILE A 62 -4.36 1.54 10.69
N ARG A 63 -3.23 1.73 11.37
CA ARG A 63 -1.90 1.66 10.75
C ARG A 63 -1.59 0.28 10.19
N TYR A 64 -1.94 -0.77 10.91
CA TYR A 64 -1.78 -2.15 10.45
C TYR A 64 -2.54 -2.39 9.14
N LEU A 65 -3.82 -2.05 9.10
CA LEU A 65 -4.65 -2.22 7.90
C LEU A 65 -4.17 -1.34 6.73
N ARG A 66 -3.70 -0.12 7.01
CA ARG A 66 -3.06 0.74 6.00
C ARG A 66 -1.78 0.12 5.43
N ALA A 67 -0.95 -0.48 6.27
CA ALA A 67 0.27 -1.17 5.84
C ALA A 67 -0.02 -2.37 4.94
N LEU A 68 -1.19 -3.01 5.11
CA LEU A 68 -1.67 -4.05 4.20
C LEU A 68 -2.24 -3.49 2.89
N GLY A 69 -2.32 -2.16 2.75
CA GLY A 69 -2.78 -1.49 1.53
C GLY A 69 -4.29 -1.27 1.45
N LEU A 70 -5.04 -1.43 2.55
CA LEU A 70 -6.47 -1.14 2.55
C LEU A 70 -6.72 0.38 2.45
N PRO A 71 -7.70 0.81 1.65
CA PRO A 71 -8.16 2.20 1.64
C PRO A 71 -8.92 2.55 2.92
N LEU A 72 -9.05 3.85 3.23
CA LEU A 72 -9.59 4.31 4.53
C LEU A 72 -11.05 3.95 4.74
N ASP A 73 -11.86 3.98 3.71
CA ASP A 73 -13.27 3.59 3.73
C ASP A 73 -13.45 2.09 4.09
N GLU A 74 -12.64 1.22 3.53
CA GLU A 74 -12.64 -0.20 3.89
C GLU A 74 -12.14 -0.43 5.32
N ILE A 75 -11.17 0.36 5.79
CA ILE A 75 -10.71 0.32 7.18
C ILE A 75 -11.84 0.74 8.12
N ALA A 76 -12.57 1.80 7.81
CA ALA A 76 -13.72 2.24 8.61
C ALA A 76 -14.77 1.14 8.72
N ALA A 77 -15.15 0.52 7.60
CA ALA A 77 -16.08 -0.58 7.58
C ALA A 77 -15.58 -1.79 8.41
N THR A 78 -14.30 -2.13 8.30
CA THR A 78 -13.69 -3.24 9.02
C THR A 78 -13.64 -3.00 10.53
N LEU A 79 -13.36 -1.77 10.97
CA LEU A 79 -13.30 -1.42 12.40
C LEU A 79 -14.69 -1.30 13.04
N GLN A 80 -15.70 -0.92 12.26
CA GLN A 80 -17.09 -0.88 12.72
C GLN A 80 -17.72 -2.27 12.76
N ASN A 81 -17.40 -3.11 11.80
CA ASN A 81 -17.91 -4.48 11.69
C ASN A 81 -16.93 -5.43 12.37
N ARG A 82 -17.21 -5.82 13.63
CA ARG A 82 -16.36 -6.73 14.42
C ARG A 82 -16.56 -8.21 14.07
N ASP A 83 -17.19 -8.49 12.93
CA ASP A 83 -17.38 -9.85 12.45
C ASP A 83 -16.07 -10.41 11.89
N ALA A 84 -15.60 -11.49 12.52
CA ALA A 84 -14.35 -12.14 12.15
C ALA A 84 -14.34 -12.67 10.71
N ASP A 85 -15.50 -13.10 10.21
CA ASP A 85 -15.60 -13.64 8.84
C ASP A 85 -15.45 -12.54 7.80
N THR A 86 -16.06 -11.39 8.01
CA THR A 86 -15.92 -10.20 7.15
C THR A 86 -14.47 -9.69 7.12
N ILE A 87 -13.80 -9.67 8.28
CA ILE A 87 -12.38 -9.30 8.36
C ILE A 87 -11.51 -10.30 7.59
N ALA A 88 -11.76 -11.60 7.77
CA ALA A 88 -11.00 -12.64 7.09
C ALA A 88 -11.17 -12.58 5.57
N GLU A 89 -12.37 -12.29 5.07
CA GLU A 89 -12.66 -12.13 3.65
C GLU A 89 -11.91 -10.91 3.05
N THR A 90 -11.96 -9.78 3.74
CA THR A 90 -11.24 -8.55 3.34
C THR A 90 -9.73 -8.82 3.23
N LEU A 91 -9.15 -9.52 4.22
CA LEU A 91 -7.73 -9.86 4.22
C LEU A 91 -7.37 -10.86 3.11
N ARG A 92 -8.23 -11.85 2.81
CA ARG A 92 -8.02 -12.77 1.68
C ARG A 92 -8.01 -12.03 0.36
N ARG A 93 -8.99 -11.16 0.13
CA ARG A 93 -9.05 -10.31 -1.08
C ARG A 93 -7.78 -9.46 -1.23
N GLN A 94 -7.32 -8.85 -0.15
CA GLN A 94 -6.11 -8.05 -0.17
C GLN A 94 -4.86 -8.87 -0.49
N LYS A 95 -4.78 -10.10 0.03
CA LYS A 95 -3.70 -11.04 -0.29
C LYS A 95 -3.68 -11.40 -1.78
N GLU A 96 -4.83 -11.60 -2.40
CA GLU A 96 -4.96 -11.88 -3.83
C GLU A 96 -4.49 -10.70 -4.69
N LEU A 97 -4.88 -9.46 -4.33
CA LEU A 97 -4.43 -8.25 -5.01
C LEU A 97 -2.91 -8.06 -4.92
N ILE A 98 -2.32 -8.37 -3.77
CA ILE A 98 -0.86 -8.32 -3.59
C ILE A 98 -0.19 -9.37 -4.47
N ALA A 99 -0.73 -10.60 -4.55
CA ALA A 99 -0.20 -11.65 -5.41
C ALA A 99 -0.23 -11.26 -6.88
N GLN A 100 -1.32 -10.64 -7.35
CA GLN A 100 -1.43 -10.11 -8.72
C GLN A 100 -0.38 -9.04 -9.00
N LYS A 101 -0.24 -8.04 -8.12
CA LYS A 101 0.78 -6.99 -8.25
C LYS A 101 2.20 -7.54 -8.27
N LYS A 102 2.47 -8.55 -7.44
CA LYS A 102 3.77 -9.22 -7.44
C LYS A 102 4.07 -9.86 -8.80
N GLN A 103 3.10 -10.55 -9.39
CA GLN A 103 3.23 -11.17 -10.70
C GLN A 103 3.44 -10.13 -11.83
N GLU A 104 2.73 -9.00 -11.77
CA GLU A 104 2.93 -7.90 -12.70
C GLU A 104 4.36 -7.33 -12.61
N LEU A 105 4.85 -7.10 -11.39
CA LEU A 105 6.20 -6.60 -11.15
C LEU A 105 7.28 -7.59 -11.63
N GLU A 106 7.10 -8.89 -11.44
CA GLU A 106 8.00 -9.92 -11.95
C GLU A 106 8.07 -9.95 -13.50
N ILE A 107 6.96 -9.62 -14.17
CA ILE A 107 6.94 -9.48 -15.63
C ILE A 107 7.71 -8.25 -16.06
N ILE A 108 7.56 -7.13 -15.36
CA ILE A 108 8.29 -5.87 -15.65
C ILE A 108 9.79 -6.08 -15.42
N GLU A 109 10.18 -6.69 -14.31
CA GLU A 109 11.57 -7.01 -13.98
C GLU A 109 12.25 -7.81 -15.10
N ARG A 110 11.61 -8.91 -15.53
CA ARG A 110 12.11 -9.72 -16.64
C ARG A 110 12.28 -8.93 -17.96
N LYS A 111 11.39 -7.97 -18.24
CA LYS A 111 11.52 -7.09 -19.42
C LYS A 111 12.73 -6.15 -19.30
N ILE A 112 12.97 -5.63 -18.09
CA ILE A 112 14.13 -4.77 -17.80
C ILE A 112 15.42 -5.58 -17.96
N ASP A 113 15.49 -6.78 -17.36
CA ASP A 113 16.66 -7.67 -17.44
C ASP A 113 16.99 -8.01 -18.89
N HIS A 114 15.96 -8.36 -19.69
CA HIS A 114 16.13 -8.63 -21.12
C HIS A 114 16.69 -7.40 -21.87
N ARG A 115 16.19 -6.20 -21.52
CA ARG A 115 16.69 -4.98 -22.16
C ARG A 115 18.12 -4.64 -21.76
N LEU A 116 18.47 -4.87 -20.51
CA LEU A 116 19.84 -4.70 -20.02
C LEU A 116 20.80 -5.66 -20.72
N ALA A 117 20.42 -6.94 -20.85
CA ALA A 117 21.21 -7.91 -21.58
C ALA A 117 21.42 -7.51 -23.06
N GLN A 118 20.36 -7.04 -23.76
CA GLN A 118 20.50 -6.54 -25.13
C GLN A 118 21.45 -5.35 -25.24
N LEU A 119 21.43 -4.44 -24.27
CA LEU A 119 22.33 -3.28 -24.25
C LEU A 119 23.79 -3.70 -24.00
N GLU A 120 23.98 -4.70 -23.15
CA GLU A 120 25.31 -5.25 -22.84
C GLU A 120 25.89 -5.99 -24.06
N ASP A 121 25.08 -6.83 -24.70
CA ASP A 121 25.44 -7.49 -25.96
C ASP A 121 25.80 -6.46 -27.05
N ALA A 122 25.02 -5.39 -27.19
CA ALA A 122 25.27 -4.34 -28.15
C ALA A 122 26.59 -3.57 -27.89
N ARG A 123 26.94 -3.39 -26.59
CA ARG A 123 28.21 -2.74 -26.19
C ARG A 123 29.44 -3.59 -26.47
N HIS A 124 29.28 -4.91 -26.46
CA HIS A 124 30.36 -5.88 -26.72
C HIS A 124 30.33 -6.45 -28.12
N ALA A 125 29.36 -6.05 -28.94
CA ALA A 125 29.25 -6.49 -30.34
C ALA A 125 30.43 -5.96 -31.16
N GLU A 126 31.22 -6.87 -31.69
CA GLU A 126 32.22 -6.56 -32.72
C GLU A 126 31.49 -6.38 -34.07
N LEU A 127 31.24 -5.12 -34.46
CA LEU A 127 30.48 -4.78 -35.67
C LEU A 127 31.28 -5.01 -36.98
N ASP A 128 32.59 -5.21 -36.86
CA ASP A 128 33.49 -5.33 -38.02
C ASP A 128 33.73 -6.78 -38.45
N CYS A 129 33.13 -7.76 -37.79
CA CYS A 129 33.31 -9.16 -38.21
C CYS A 129 31.97 -9.89 -38.40
N ILE A 130 31.88 -10.63 -39.50
CA ILE A 130 30.77 -11.53 -39.78
C ILE A 130 31.12 -12.90 -39.24
N ARG A 131 30.37 -13.36 -38.20
CA ARG A 131 30.54 -14.70 -37.61
C ARG A 131 29.37 -15.60 -38.03
N LEU A 132 29.71 -16.77 -38.57
CA LEU A 132 28.74 -17.83 -38.78
C LEU A 132 28.54 -18.58 -37.48
N VAL A 133 27.34 -18.51 -36.95
CA VAL A 133 26.99 -19.22 -35.66
C VAL A 133 25.92 -20.25 -35.96
N GLN A 134 26.16 -21.49 -35.51
CA GLN A 134 25.17 -22.53 -35.59
C GLN A 134 24.26 -22.42 -34.33
N GLN A 135 23.00 -22.05 -34.55
CA GLN A 135 22.03 -21.98 -33.48
C GLN A 135 21.30 -23.31 -33.29
N PRO A 136 20.95 -23.69 -32.05
CA PRO A 136 20.11 -24.84 -31.81
C PRO A 136 18.72 -24.66 -32.46
N PRO A 137 18.05 -25.74 -32.86
CA PRO A 137 16.75 -25.66 -33.51
C PRO A 137 15.74 -24.93 -32.63
N MET A 138 15.19 -23.82 -33.13
CA MET A 138 14.18 -23.02 -32.46
C MET A 138 12.79 -23.39 -32.99
N ARG A 139 11.82 -23.49 -32.08
CA ARG A 139 10.41 -23.56 -32.49
C ARG A 139 9.93 -22.17 -32.80
N VAL A 140 9.56 -21.93 -34.06
CA VAL A 140 9.02 -20.66 -34.52
C VAL A 140 7.52 -20.83 -34.73
N VAL A 141 6.73 -19.99 -34.07
CA VAL A 141 5.30 -19.84 -34.35
C VAL A 141 5.12 -18.54 -35.13
N TRP A 142 4.51 -18.63 -36.28
CA TRP A 142 4.21 -17.44 -37.08
C TRP A 142 2.72 -17.35 -37.36
N ILE A 143 2.20 -16.13 -37.34
CA ILE A 143 0.80 -15.84 -37.61
C ILE A 143 0.73 -15.06 -38.93
N LYS A 144 -0.05 -15.55 -39.88
CA LYS A 144 -0.32 -14.82 -41.10
C LYS A 144 -1.46 -13.84 -40.84
N ALA A 145 -1.14 -12.54 -40.77
CA ALA A 145 -2.12 -11.47 -40.62
C ALA A 145 -2.03 -10.48 -41.80
N GLN A 146 -3.18 -10.02 -42.27
CA GLN A 146 -3.23 -8.91 -43.23
C GLN A 146 -3.14 -7.59 -42.44
N VAL A 147 -2.02 -6.91 -42.55
CA VAL A 147 -1.82 -5.58 -41.95
C VAL A 147 -2.14 -4.54 -43.00
N ARG A 148 -3.18 -3.74 -42.75
CA ARG A 148 -3.44 -2.54 -43.57
C ARG A 148 -2.60 -1.40 -43.01
N PHE A 149 -1.63 -0.94 -43.79
CA PHE A 149 -0.93 0.31 -43.46
C PHE A 149 -1.82 1.48 -43.88
N ASN A 150 -2.33 2.24 -42.94
CA ASN A 150 -2.85 3.57 -43.24
C ASN A 150 -1.64 4.49 -43.35
N SER A 151 -1.29 4.91 -44.58
CA SER A 151 -0.35 5.99 -44.78
C SER A 151 -0.96 7.30 -44.26
N TYR A 152 -0.20 8.01 -43.43
CA TYR A 152 -0.50 9.39 -43.02
C TYR A 152 -0.23 10.34 -44.18
#